data_50a6dfa5fc9b40b43f5578252f1dfa97
#
_entry.id   50a6dfa5fc9b40b43f5578252f1dfa97
#
_cell.length_a   1.000
_cell.length_b   1.000
_cell.length_c   1.000
_cell.angle_alpha   90.00
_cell.angle_beta   90.00
_cell.angle_gamma   90.00
#
_symmetry.space_group_name_H-M   'P 1'
#
loop_
_entity.id
_entity.type
_entity.pdbx_description
1 polymer ?
#
loop_
_entity_poly.entity_id
_entity_poly.type
_entity_poly.pdbx_seq_one_letter_code
_entity_poly.pdbx_strand_id
1 'polypeptide(L)'
;MIKKGLAYVDEQTSEEIAAQKGTPTTPGTASPYRDRPVEENLALFNKMNTAEAAEGSMVLRAKLDMANPNMHFRDPIMYRIIQIPHHRTGTKWHCYPMYDFAHGQSDYFEGVTHSICTLEFVPHRPLYDKFVDFLKECDGTADNLHDNRPR
;
A
#
# COMPACT_ATOMS: atom_id res chain seq x y z
N MET A 1 2.85 9.11 -3.36
CA MET A 1 2.19 8.91 -2.05
C MET A 1 3.08 9.33 -0.87
N ILE A 2 4.31 8.80 -0.69
CA ILE A 2 5.18 9.19 0.45
C ILE A 2 5.39 10.71 0.50
N LYS A 3 5.76 11.35 -0.63
CA LYS A 3 5.96 12.81 -0.73
C LYS A 3 4.74 13.65 -0.32
N LYS A 4 3.55 13.08 -0.37
CA LYS A 4 2.29 13.73 0.05
C LYS A 4 1.85 13.34 1.47
N GLY A 5 2.67 12.57 2.19
CA GLY A 5 2.33 12.11 3.53
C GLY A 5 1.19 11.08 3.60
N LEU A 6 0.89 10.42 2.48
CA LEU A 6 -0.17 9.39 2.37
C LEU A 6 0.33 7.96 2.65
N ALA A 7 1.63 7.79 2.81
CA ALA A 7 2.25 6.50 3.10
C ALA A 7 3.52 6.70 3.95
N TYR A 8 3.86 5.68 4.74
CA TYR A 8 5.03 5.67 5.61
C TYR A 8 5.66 4.28 5.65
N VAL A 9 6.96 4.21 5.93
CA VAL A 9 7.68 2.95 6.16
C VAL A 9 7.55 2.57 7.62
N ASP A 10 7.13 1.33 7.85
CA ASP A 10 6.96 0.72 9.17
C ASP A 10 8.01 -0.38 9.36
N GLU A 11 8.74 -0.33 10.46
CA GLU A 11 9.78 -1.29 10.83
C GLU A 11 9.30 -2.30 11.87
N GLN A 12 7.98 -2.38 12.10
CA GLN A 12 7.39 -3.37 12.97
C GLN A 12 7.28 -4.73 12.28
N THR A 13 7.33 -5.78 13.08
CA THR A 13 7.08 -7.15 12.63
C THR A 13 5.63 -7.36 12.22
N SER A 14 5.37 -8.43 11.48
CA SER A 14 4.01 -8.81 11.08
C SER A 14 3.09 -9.03 12.29
N GLU A 15 3.63 -9.60 13.37
CA GLU A 15 2.92 -9.85 14.62
C GLU A 15 2.55 -8.55 15.33
N GLU A 16 3.46 -7.58 15.40
CA GLU A 16 3.21 -6.27 15.99
C GLU A 16 2.16 -5.49 15.19
N ILE A 17 2.26 -5.50 13.86
CA ILE A 17 1.28 -4.88 12.98
C ILE A 17 -0.10 -5.54 13.16
N ALA A 18 -0.16 -6.87 13.22
CA ALA A 18 -1.42 -7.59 13.44
C ALA A 18 -2.05 -7.25 14.79
N ALA A 19 -1.26 -7.20 15.85
CA ALA A 19 -1.71 -6.83 17.19
C ALA A 19 -2.27 -5.40 17.24
N GLN A 20 -1.63 -4.46 16.53
CA GLN A 20 -2.07 -3.06 16.48
C GLN A 20 -3.35 -2.84 15.67
N LYS A 21 -3.68 -3.72 14.74
CA LYS A 21 -4.92 -3.59 13.96
C LYS A 21 -6.18 -3.65 14.79
N GLY A 22 -6.13 -4.22 16.00
CA GLY A 22 -7.30 -4.39 16.85
C GLY A 22 -8.26 -5.46 16.31
N THR A 23 -9.55 -5.30 16.59
CA THR A 23 -10.63 -6.19 16.16
C THR A 23 -11.71 -5.41 15.41
N PRO A 24 -12.68 -6.05 14.74
CA PRO A 24 -13.79 -5.33 14.11
C PRO A 24 -14.55 -4.40 15.06
N THR A 25 -14.57 -4.71 16.37
CA THR A 25 -15.28 -3.94 17.40
C THR A 25 -14.36 -3.05 18.25
N THR A 26 -13.04 -3.22 18.12
CA THR A 26 -12.04 -2.45 18.87
C THR A 26 -11.14 -1.71 17.88
N PRO A 27 -11.03 -0.38 17.93
CA PRO A 27 -10.12 0.38 17.09
C PRO A 27 -8.68 -0.12 17.18
N GLY A 28 -7.94 0.01 16.08
CA GLY A 28 -6.50 -0.19 16.09
C GLY A 28 -5.75 0.98 16.69
N THR A 29 -4.47 0.78 16.95
CA THR A 29 -3.53 1.81 17.42
C THR A 29 -2.55 2.18 16.32
N ALA A 30 -2.14 3.45 16.27
CA ALA A 30 -1.18 3.93 15.29
C ALA A 30 0.22 3.32 15.54
N SER A 31 0.94 3.03 14.44
CA SER A 31 2.36 2.66 14.53
C SER A 31 3.19 3.83 15.08
N PRO A 32 4.24 3.58 15.87
CA PRO A 32 5.19 4.61 16.30
C PRO A 32 5.92 5.27 15.12
N TYR A 33 5.96 4.63 13.97
CA TYR A 33 6.62 5.13 12.75
C TYR A 33 5.69 5.93 11.84
N ARG A 34 4.39 6.02 12.18
CA ARG A 34 3.36 6.61 11.32
C ARG A 34 3.61 8.08 10.98
N ASP A 35 4.20 8.83 11.91
CA ASP A 35 4.43 10.26 11.75
C ASP A 35 5.91 10.62 11.47
N ARG A 36 6.67 9.65 10.96
CA ARG A 36 8.04 9.82 10.50
C ARG A 36 8.13 10.86 9.36
N PRO A 37 9.19 11.69 9.31
CA PRO A 37 9.40 12.68 8.26
C PRO A 37 9.40 12.06 6.85
N VAL A 38 8.96 12.84 5.87
CA VAL A 38 8.83 12.37 4.46
C VAL A 38 10.18 11.95 3.90
N GLU A 39 11.24 12.72 4.17
CA GLU A 39 12.60 12.47 3.68
C GLU A 39 13.14 11.13 4.21
N GLU A 40 12.91 10.85 5.47
CA GLU A 40 13.30 9.58 6.09
C GLU A 40 12.52 8.40 5.50
N ASN A 41 11.21 8.55 5.32
CA ASN A 41 10.38 7.54 4.66
C ASN A 41 10.85 7.25 3.22
N LEU A 42 11.27 8.28 2.47
CA LEU A 42 11.80 8.11 1.11
C LEU A 42 13.13 7.35 1.13
N ALA A 43 14.03 7.70 2.04
CA ALA A 43 15.32 7.02 2.19
C ALA A 43 15.13 5.53 2.54
N LEU A 44 14.24 5.23 3.49
CA LEU A 44 13.93 3.86 3.89
C LEU A 44 13.23 3.07 2.77
N PHE A 45 12.31 3.69 2.05
CA PHE A 45 11.65 3.02 0.91
C PHE A 45 12.65 2.68 -0.20
N ASN A 46 13.61 3.56 -0.48
CA ASN A 46 14.70 3.24 -1.41
C ASN A 46 15.58 2.08 -0.89
N LYS A 47 15.87 2.06 0.41
CA LYS A 47 16.60 0.96 1.06
C LYS A 47 15.86 -0.36 0.96
N MET A 48 14.52 -0.39 1.07
CA MET A 48 13.70 -1.60 0.90
C MET A 48 13.94 -2.29 -0.46
N ASN A 49 14.34 -1.54 -1.49
CA ASN A 49 14.61 -2.09 -2.82
C ASN A 49 16.08 -2.48 -3.03
N THR A 50 16.82 -2.74 -1.98
CA THR A 50 18.22 -3.20 -2.04
C THR A 50 18.34 -4.63 -1.55
N ALA A 51 19.40 -5.33 -2.01
CA ALA A 51 19.71 -6.69 -1.55
C ALA A 51 20.08 -6.77 -0.04
N GLU A 52 20.39 -5.62 0.57
CA GLU A 52 20.80 -5.54 1.98
C GLU A 52 19.59 -5.52 2.94
N ALA A 53 18.41 -5.18 2.44
CA ALA A 53 17.21 -5.13 3.26
C ALA A 53 16.64 -6.54 3.50
N ALA A 54 16.61 -6.98 4.74
CA ALA A 54 16.08 -8.29 5.09
C ALA A 54 14.56 -8.37 4.89
N GLU A 55 14.06 -9.53 4.44
CA GLU A 55 12.62 -9.79 4.40
C GLU A 55 11.99 -9.62 5.78
N GLY A 56 10.83 -8.97 5.83
CA GLY A 56 10.12 -8.73 7.08
C GLY A 56 10.67 -7.59 7.95
N SER A 57 11.81 -6.97 7.56
CA SER A 57 12.39 -5.87 8.34
C SER A 57 11.63 -4.55 8.19
N MET A 58 11.01 -4.33 7.06
CA MET A 58 10.28 -3.10 6.75
C MET A 58 9.14 -3.38 5.78
N VAL A 59 8.06 -2.60 5.90
CA VAL A 59 6.95 -2.57 4.95
C VAL A 59 6.55 -1.12 4.66
N LEU A 60 5.99 -0.84 3.49
CA LEU A 60 5.33 0.43 3.22
C LEU A 60 3.85 0.30 3.54
N ARG A 61 3.30 1.19 4.36
CA ARG A 61 1.89 1.22 4.74
C ARG A 61 1.22 2.50 4.25
N ALA A 62 -0.04 2.38 3.81
CA ALA A 62 -0.88 3.55 3.57
C ALA A 62 -1.31 4.19 4.89
N LYS A 63 -1.41 5.52 4.90
CA LYS A 63 -1.87 6.30 6.05
C LYS A 63 -3.38 6.50 5.96
N LEU A 64 -4.14 5.58 6.55
CA LEU A 64 -5.61 5.59 6.55
C LEU A 64 -6.17 5.67 7.98
N ASP A 65 -7.41 5.25 8.18
CA ASP A 65 -8.09 5.34 9.47
C ASP A 65 -7.94 4.05 10.29
N MET A 66 -7.19 4.11 11.38
CA MET A 66 -6.99 2.99 12.31
C MET A 66 -8.25 2.63 13.12
N ALA A 67 -9.27 3.46 13.13
CA ALA A 67 -10.56 3.21 13.79
C ALA A 67 -11.63 2.67 12.83
N ASN A 68 -11.33 2.55 11.53
CA ASN A 68 -12.29 2.11 10.54
C ASN A 68 -12.85 0.71 10.87
N PRO A 69 -14.19 0.48 10.84
CA PRO A 69 -14.77 -0.85 11.05
C PRO A 69 -14.30 -1.88 10.02
N ASN A 70 -14.02 -1.45 8.77
CA ASN A 70 -13.36 -2.30 7.79
C ASN A 70 -11.86 -2.37 8.09
N MET A 71 -11.40 -3.51 8.60
CA MET A 71 -10.01 -3.72 9.00
C MET A 71 -9.01 -3.59 7.84
N HIS A 72 -9.46 -3.73 6.59
CA HIS A 72 -8.61 -3.48 5.41
C HIS A 72 -8.19 -2.01 5.28
N PHE A 73 -8.92 -1.08 5.92
CA PHE A 73 -8.61 0.36 5.95
C PHE A 73 -7.63 0.76 7.06
N ARG A 74 -7.23 -0.15 7.94
CA ARG A 74 -6.36 0.17 9.08
C ARG A 74 -4.90 0.10 8.67
N ASP A 75 -4.41 1.18 8.09
CA ASP A 75 -3.05 1.35 7.55
C ASP A 75 -2.54 0.09 6.84
N PRO A 76 -3.15 -0.31 5.70
CA PRO A 76 -2.79 -1.53 4.99
C PRO A 76 -1.38 -1.50 4.44
N ILE A 77 -0.75 -2.66 4.34
CA ILE A 77 0.56 -2.83 3.72
C ILE A 77 0.42 -2.67 2.20
N MET A 78 1.21 -1.76 1.62
CA MET A 78 1.27 -1.50 0.18
C MET A 78 2.42 -2.24 -0.50
N TYR A 79 3.60 -2.27 0.13
CA TYR A 79 4.81 -2.91 -0.37
C TYR A 79 5.50 -3.71 0.73
N ARG A 80 6.12 -4.81 0.32
CA ARG A 80 6.98 -5.65 1.18
C ARG A 80 8.27 -6.01 0.49
N ILE A 81 9.28 -6.39 1.26
CA ILE A 81 10.58 -6.88 0.78
C ILE A 81 10.45 -8.37 0.44
N ILE A 82 10.91 -8.75 -0.77
CA ILE A 82 11.02 -10.14 -1.23
C ILE A 82 12.39 -10.30 -1.89
N GLN A 83 13.22 -11.18 -1.36
CA GLN A 83 14.57 -11.41 -1.86
C GLN A 83 14.66 -12.55 -2.91
N ILE A 84 13.52 -13.19 -3.21
CA ILE A 84 13.47 -14.25 -4.24
C ILE A 84 13.51 -13.61 -5.63
N PRO A 85 14.42 -14.07 -6.53
CA PRO A 85 14.48 -13.56 -7.91
C PRO A 85 13.16 -13.75 -8.65
N HIS A 86 12.68 -12.70 -9.29
CA HIS A 86 11.47 -12.77 -10.10
C HIS A 86 11.77 -13.41 -11.47
N HIS A 87 10.90 -14.27 -11.97
CA HIS A 87 11.11 -15.05 -13.20
C HIS A 87 11.37 -14.20 -14.47
N ARG A 88 10.91 -12.94 -14.52
CA ARG A 88 11.14 -12.03 -15.66
C ARG A 88 12.22 -10.99 -15.39
N THR A 89 12.30 -10.46 -14.17
CA THR A 89 13.17 -9.31 -13.86
C THR A 89 14.39 -9.70 -13.03
N GLY A 90 14.53 -10.99 -12.66
CA GLY A 90 15.63 -11.47 -11.84
C GLY A 90 15.70 -10.73 -10.51
N THR A 91 16.88 -10.26 -10.15
CA THR A 91 17.17 -9.53 -8.91
C THR A 91 17.09 -8.00 -9.06
N LYS A 92 16.44 -7.49 -10.11
CA LYS A 92 16.31 -6.04 -10.34
C LYS A 92 15.51 -5.34 -9.24
N TRP A 93 14.51 -6.00 -8.69
CA TRP A 93 13.61 -5.48 -7.68
C TRP A 93 13.60 -6.36 -6.45
N HIS A 94 13.64 -5.75 -5.28
CA HIS A 94 13.56 -6.41 -3.97
C HIS A 94 12.33 -5.97 -3.17
N CYS A 95 11.60 -4.97 -3.66
CA CYS A 95 10.40 -4.45 -3.04
C CYS A 95 9.21 -4.62 -3.99
N TYR A 96 8.18 -5.33 -3.56
CA TYR A 96 7.03 -5.70 -4.38
C TYR A 96 5.71 -5.21 -3.77
N PRO A 97 4.76 -4.74 -4.61
CA PRO A 97 3.47 -4.31 -4.13
C PRO A 97 2.62 -5.50 -3.67
N MET A 98 1.79 -5.23 -2.66
CA MET A 98 0.72 -6.15 -2.26
C MET A 98 -0.44 -6.06 -3.26
N TYR A 99 -1.21 -7.15 -3.37
CA TYR A 99 -2.31 -7.27 -4.33
C TYR A 99 -3.30 -6.11 -4.27
N ASP A 100 -3.75 -5.73 -3.07
CA ASP A 100 -4.75 -4.67 -2.88
C ASP A 100 -4.31 -3.31 -3.46
N PHE A 101 -3.01 -3.05 -3.47
CA PHE A 101 -2.47 -1.84 -4.09
C PHE A 101 -2.15 -2.06 -5.58
N ALA A 102 -1.53 -3.20 -5.93
CA ALA A 102 -1.10 -3.49 -7.29
C ALA A 102 -2.26 -3.53 -8.28
N HIS A 103 -3.39 -4.13 -7.91
CA HIS A 103 -4.55 -4.27 -8.76
C HIS A 103 -5.09 -2.89 -9.20
N GLY A 104 -5.40 -2.02 -8.24
CA GLY A 104 -5.90 -0.68 -8.56
C GLY A 104 -4.88 0.20 -9.29
N GLN A 105 -3.60 0.04 -8.98
CA GLN A 105 -2.52 0.76 -9.65
C GLN A 105 -2.40 0.34 -11.13
N SER A 106 -2.42 -0.94 -11.43
CA SER A 106 -2.38 -1.45 -12.80
C SER A 106 -3.60 -0.99 -13.60
N ASP A 107 -4.79 -1.15 -13.05
CA ASP A 107 -6.04 -0.72 -13.70
C ASP A 107 -6.03 0.77 -14.01
N TYR A 108 -5.54 1.59 -13.07
CA TYR A 108 -5.47 3.03 -13.26
C TYR A 108 -4.53 3.43 -14.39
N PHE A 109 -3.30 2.90 -14.38
CA PHE A 109 -2.29 3.26 -15.40
C PHE A 109 -2.56 2.65 -16.78
N GLU A 110 -3.23 1.50 -16.83
CA GLU A 110 -3.60 0.84 -18.08
C GLU A 110 -4.92 1.35 -18.66
N GLY A 111 -5.63 2.22 -17.95
CA GLY A 111 -6.92 2.78 -18.40
C GLY A 111 -8.05 1.74 -18.47
N VAL A 112 -8.02 0.75 -17.58
CA VAL A 112 -9.03 -0.30 -17.50
C VAL A 112 -10.39 0.29 -17.16
N THR A 113 -11.41 -0.03 -17.95
CA THR A 113 -12.78 0.48 -17.75
C THR A 113 -13.65 -0.46 -16.92
N HIS A 114 -13.39 -1.77 -16.98
CA HIS A 114 -14.13 -2.80 -16.26
C HIS A 114 -13.14 -3.73 -15.56
N SER A 115 -13.12 -3.69 -14.24
CA SER A 115 -12.22 -4.50 -13.42
C SER A 115 -12.98 -5.69 -12.83
N ILE A 116 -12.37 -6.87 -12.87
CA ILE A 116 -12.98 -8.11 -12.38
C ILE A 116 -12.07 -8.73 -11.34
N CYS A 117 -12.65 -9.11 -10.21
CA CYS A 117 -12.00 -9.92 -9.19
C CYS A 117 -12.96 -10.98 -8.65
N THR A 118 -12.45 -11.93 -7.87
CA THR A 118 -13.26 -12.97 -7.23
C THR A 118 -14.06 -12.40 -6.04
N LEU A 119 -15.16 -13.08 -5.67
CA LEU A 119 -16.10 -12.61 -4.63
C LEU A 119 -15.45 -12.39 -3.27
N GLU A 120 -14.38 -13.08 -2.96
CA GLU A 120 -13.62 -12.91 -1.71
C GLU A 120 -13.01 -11.50 -1.56
N PHE A 121 -12.81 -10.77 -2.65
CA PHE A 121 -12.29 -9.40 -2.65
C PHE A 121 -13.38 -8.31 -2.54
N VAL A 122 -14.67 -8.67 -2.44
CA VAL A 122 -15.74 -7.68 -2.26
C VAL A 122 -15.49 -6.74 -1.06
N PRO A 123 -15.05 -7.23 0.13
CA PRO A 123 -14.71 -6.36 1.26
C PRO A 123 -13.49 -5.46 1.01
N HIS A 124 -12.66 -5.78 0.01
CA HIS A 124 -11.48 -5.00 -0.37
C HIS A 124 -11.80 -3.87 -1.36
N ARG A 125 -12.96 -3.91 -2.03
CA ARG A 125 -13.33 -2.92 -3.05
C ARG A 125 -13.25 -1.46 -2.55
N PRO A 126 -13.72 -1.11 -1.34
CA PRO A 126 -13.57 0.26 -0.85
C PRO A 126 -12.10 0.69 -0.72
N LEU A 127 -11.19 -0.26 -0.40
CA LEU A 127 -9.75 0.01 -0.35
C LEU A 127 -9.16 0.23 -1.76
N TYR A 128 -9.59 -0.57 -2.73
CA TYR A 128 -9.26 -0.38 -4.15
C TYR A 128 -9.64 1.03 -4.62
N ASP A 129 -10.88 1.45 -4.38
CA ASP A 129 -11.37 2.79 -4.72
C ASP A 129 -10.51 3.88 -4.06
N LYS A 130 -10.15 3.70 -2.79
CA LYS A 130 -9.31 4.65 -2.04
C LYS A 130 -7.89 4.76 -2.61
N PHE A 131 -7.29 3.66 -3.03
CA PHE A 131 -5.99 3.69 -3.68
C PHE A 131 -6.03 4.36 -5.05
N VAL A 132 -7.08 4.16 -5.82
CA VAL A 132 -7.29 4.88 -7.10
C VAL A 132 -7.41 6.39 -6.85
N ASP A 133 -8.15 6.81 -5.81
CA ASP A 133 -8.21 8.23 -5.41
C ASP A 133 -6.84 8.80 -5.04
N PHE A 134 -6.04 8.06 -4.29
CA PHE A 134 -4.67 8.47 -3.96
C PHE A 134 -3.77 8.58 -5.19
N LEU A 135 -3.93 7.70 -6.17
CA LEU A 135 -3.18 7.77 -7.42
C LEU A 135 -3.54 9.03 -8.21
N LYS A 136 -4.85 9.31 -8.37
CA LYS A 136 -5.34 10.55 -9.00
C LYS A 136 -4.77 11.80 -8.32
N GLU A 137 -4.80 11.84 -6.99
CA GLU A 137 -4.24 12.94 -6.21
C GLU A 137 -2.72 13.10 -6.45
N CYS A 138 -1.98 11.99 -6.58
CA CYS A 138 -0.53 11.99 -6.73
C CYS A 138 -0.07 12.34 -8.13
N ASP A 139 -0.83 11.95 -9.16
CA ASP A 139 -0.43 12.07 -10.56
C ASP A 139 -0.54 13.50 -11.09
N GLY A 140 -1.32 14.36 -10.41
CA GLY A 140 -1.55 15.75 -10.85
C GLY A 140 -2.34 15.86 -12.17
N THR A 141 -2.76 14.72 -12.72
CA THR A 141 -3.54 14.61 -13.96
C THR A 141 -5.04 14.51 -13.68
N ALA A 142 -5.49 14.97 -12.52
CA ALA A 142 -6.89 14.93 -12.08
C ALA A 142 -7.90 15.44 -13.13
N ASP A 143 -7.41 16.21 -14.09
CA ASP A 143 -8.25 16.80 -15.14
C ASP A 143 -8.23 16.07 -16.51
N ASN A 144 -7.33 15.09 -16.74
CA ASN A 144 -7.09 14.61 -18.11
C ASN A 144 -7.05 13.09 -18.36
N LEU A 145 -7.02 12.23 -17.37
CA LEU A 145 -7.04 10.79 -17.57
C LEU A 145 -8.19 10.16 -16.78
N HIS A 146 -9.29 9.95 -17.51
CA HIS A 146 -10.40 9.09 -17.15
C HIS A 146 -10.97 9.29 -15.75
N ASP A 147 -12.01 10.11 -15.66
CA ASP A 147 -12.99 10.10 -14.54
C ASP A 147 -13.73 8.73 -14.43
N ASN A 148 -13.22 7.74 -15.15
CA ASN A 148 -13.73 6.40 -15.18
C ASN A 148 -13.00 5.55 -14.14
N ARG A 149 -13.53 5.54 -12.91
CA ARG A 149 -13.27 4.40 -12.03
C ARG A 149 -13.70 3.13 -12.76
N PRO A 150 -12.88 2.08 -12.80
CA PRO A 150 -13.30 0.80 -13.33
C PRO A 150 -14.59 0.35 -12.65
N ARG A 151 -15.54 -0.11 -13.44
CA ARG A 151 -16.83 -0.63 -12.96
C ARG A 151 -16.71 -2.08 -12.56
#